data_7e0367f9ee4b255c9f4e39e10da0dbe4
#
_entry.id   7e0367f9ee4b255c9f4e39e10da0dbe4
#
_cell.length_a   1.000
_cell.length_b   1.000
_cell.length_c   1.000
_cell.angle_alpha   90.00
_cell.angle_beta   90.00
_cell.angle_gamma   90.00
#
_symmetry.space_group_name_H-M   'P 1'
#
loop_
_entity.id
_entity.type
_entity.pdbx_description
1 polymer ?
#
loop_
_entity_poly.entity_id
_entity_poly.type
_entity_poly.pdbx_seq_one_letter_code
_entity_poly.pdbx_strand_id
1 'polypeptide(L)'
;MSDTFKRGWRLSIEIDGKLKTYQELMNTDESLKVDFNITNCVYGVFAQGNITISNLSFDDMQYLATSYNPASKRFKRNKIILEAGYNDNVSNIINGNIIDVDADFNSVDASINLRVQGGIANNLAKNNVKTSLNGDVDFRAVCGECAKNNGLTLHYDSKIKPRILTDFSYNGTPYQMIERLRKYYPDTNIFLGEDGQTLNVLLKEGGENFNQQELSKDTGLKGRPKPTMLGCVARSVLNTNFKAGGYVKLKNSNLENFDGVYRITELKHIGSNRGEAWDTELTLQRARNG
;
A
#
# COMPACT_ATOMS: atom_id res chain seq x y z
N MET A 1 6.12 -14.26 -31.67
CA MET A 1 5.08 -13.93 -30.68
C MET A 1 5.62 -12.78 -29.88
N SER A 2 4.92 -11.70 -29.83
CA SER A 2 5.44 -10.44 -29.29
C SER A 2 5.66 -10.54 -27.77
N ASP A 3 6.86 -10.28 -27.31
CA ASP A 3 7.28 -10.13 -25.90
C ASP A 3 6.60 -8.94 -25.19
N THR A 4 5.38 -8.60 -25.58
CA THR A 4 4.78 -7.30 -25.26
C THR A 4 4.37 -7.17 -23.80
N PHE A 5 4.30 -8.24 -23.00
CA PHE A 5 3.83 -8.18 -21.61
C PHE A 5 4.53 -9.21 -20.71
N LYS A 6 5.87 -9.23 -20.67
CA LYS A 6 6.60 -9.99 -19.64
C LYS A 6 6.29 -9.36 -18.28
N ARG A 7 5.99 -10.17 -17.26
CA ARG A 7 5.85 -9.71 -15.88
C ARG A 7 7.19 -9.21 -15.38
N GLY A 8 7.26 -7.96 -14.97
CA GLY A 8 8.46 -7.35 -14.40
C GLY A 8 8.29 -7.18 -12.89
N TRP A 9 9.32 -7.47 -12.12
CA TRP A 9 9.33 -7.22 -10.68
C TRP A 9 10.73 -6.94 -10.17
N ARG A 10 10.78 -6.22 -9.05
CA ARG A 10 11.98 -5.96 -8.27
C ARG A 10 11.65 -6.06 -6.79
N LEU A 11 12.43 -6.84 -6.06
CA LEU A 11 12.31 -7.03 -4.63
C LEU A 11 13.62 -6.64 -3.96
N SER A 12 13.60 -5.65 -3.08
CA SER A 12 14.74 -5.22 -2.31
C SER A 12 14.49 -5.49 -0.83
N ILE A 13 15.37 -6.26 -0.19
CA ILE A 13 15.26 -6.68 1.21
C ILE A 13 16.53 -6.27 1.94
N GLU A 14 16.40 -5.66 3.12
CA GLU A 14 17.53 -5.41 4.01
C GLU A 14 17.94 -6.71 4.71
N ILE A 15 19.16 -7.17 4.43
CA ILE A 15 19.77 -8.37 5.01
C ILE A 15 21.13 -7.96 5.59
N ASP A 16 21.33 -8.19 6.89
CA ASP A 16 22.54 -7.81 7.61
C ASP A 16 22.96 -6.34 7.41
N GLY A 17 21.97 -5.43 7.40
CA GLY A 17 22.18 -4.00 7.21
C GLY A 17 22.49 -3.58 5.77
N LYS A 18 22.49 -4.51 4.82
CA LYS A 18 22.69 -4.24 3.40
C LYS A 18 21.39 -4.50 2.62
N LEU A 19 21.08 -3.63 1.67
CA LEU A 19 19.93 -3.82 0.78
C LEU A 19 20.35 -4.77 -0.34
N LYS A 20 19.79 -6.00 -0.35
CA LYS A 20 19.90 -6.96 -1.46
C LYS A 20 18.72 -6.79 -2.39
N THR A 21 18.99 -6.74 -3.69
CA THR A 21 17.96 -6.58 -4.71
C THR A 21 17.93 -7.78 -5.64
N TYR A 22 16.76 -8.36 -5.83
CA TYR A 22 16.43 -9.43 -6.76
C TYR A 22 15.43 -8.86 -7.76
N GLN A 23 15.60 -9.20 -9.04
CA GLN A 23 14.72 -8.62 -10.07
C GLN A 23 14.63 -9.51 -11.30
N GLU A 24 13.45 -9.53 -11.90
CA GLU A 24 13.20 -10.08 -13.22
C GLU A 24 12.56 -8.99 -14.08
N LEU A 25 13.31 -8.50 -15.04
CA LEU A 25 12.94 -7.46 -15.98
C LEU A 25 13.07 -8.01 -17.41
N MET A 26 12.93 -7.15 -18.43
CA MET A 26 12.90 -7.60 -19.82
C MET A 26 14.14 -8.42 -20.20
N ASN A 27 15.32 -8.02 -19.75
CA ASN A 27 16.60 -8.62 -20.09
C ASN A 27 17.29 -9.35 -18.92
N THR A 28 16.58 -9.61 -17.84
CA THR A 28 17.11 -10.31 -16.66
C THR A 28 16.19 -11.45 -16.28
N ASP A 29 16.78 -12.58 -15.91
CA ASP A 29 16.07 -13.72 -15.36
C ASP A 29 16.51 -13.93 -13.92
N GLU A 30 15.56 -14.20 -13.04
CA GLU A 30 15.80 -14.50 -11.63
C GLU A 30 15.26 -15.90 -11.31
N SER A 31 16.01 -16.66 -10.53
CA SER A 31 15.61 -18.02 -10.14
C SER A 31 14.54 -18.02 -9.04
N LEU A 32 14.38 -16.90 -8.32
CA LEU A 32 13.42 -16.80 -7.26
C LEU A 32 11.98 -16.90 -7.75
N LYS A 33 11.15 -17.62 -7.01
CA LYS A 33 9.70 -17.49 -7.11
C LYS A 33 9.23 -16.49 -6.07
N VAL A 34 8.48 -15.49 -6.51
CA VAL A 34 7.90 -14.45 -5.65
C VAL A 34 6.41 -14.40 -5.84
N ASP A 35 5.69 -14.70 -4.76
CA ASP A 35 4.24 -14.56 -4.68
C ASP A 35 3.92 -13.41 -3.71
N PHE A 36 2.96 -12.55 -4.06
CA PHE A 36 2.59 -11.46 -3.18
C PHE A 36 1.08 -11.20 -3.17
N ASN A 37 0.62 -10.70 -2.04
CA ASN A 37 -0.74 -10.27 -1.81
C ASN A 37 -0.72 -9.07 -0.87
N ILE A 38 -0.81 -7.87 -1.44
CA ILE A 38 -0.67 -6.61 -0.72
C ILE A 38 -1.97 -5.82 -0.82
N THR A 39 -2.50 -5.44 0.32
CA THR A 39 -3.73 -4.65 0.44
C THR A 39 -3.44 -3.27 0.99
N ASN A 40 -3.98 -2.24 0.37
CA ASN A 40 -4.07 -0.90 0.92
C ASN A 40 -5.54 -0.46 0.95
N CYS A 41 -5.95 0.20 2.02
CA CYS A 41 -7.32 0.67 2.14
C CYS A 41 -7.40 2.02 2.86
N VAL A 42 -8.42 2.80 2.52
CA VAL A 42 -8.63 4.12 3.12
C VAL A 42 -9.04 4.07 4.60
N TYR A 43 -9.46 2.89 5.07
CA TYR A 43 -9.87 2.66 6.47
C TYR A 43 -8.71 2.18 7.36
N GLY A 44 -7.62 1.67 6.77
CA GLY A 44 -6.38 1.34 7.45
C GLY A 44 -5.43 2.52 7.51
N VAL A 45 -4.40 2.44 8.35
CA VAL A 45 -3.32 3.45 8.35
C VAL A 45 -2.24 3.07 7.36
N PHE A 46 -1.98 1.79 7.17
CA PHE A 46 -0.87 1.26 6.39
C PHE A 46 -1.34 0.26 5.33
N ALA A 47 -0.63 0.20 4.21
CA ALA A 47 -0.65 -0.97 3.35
C ALA A 47 -0.06 -2.18 4.10
N GLN A 48 -0.60 -3.37 3.86
CA GLN A 48 -0.12 -4.60 4.50
C GLN A 48 -0.37 -5.82 3.63
N GLY A 49 0.37 -6.88 3.89
CA GLY A 49 0.18 -8.15 3.19
C GLY A 49 1.28 -9.14 3.41
N ASN A 50 1.35 -10.11 2.52
CA ASN A 50 2.32 -11.18 2.56
C ASN A 50 3.12 -11.23 1.26
N ILE A 51 4.40 -11.55 1.39
CA ILE A 51 5.31 -11.84 0.27
C ILE A 51 5.94 -13.20 0.58
N THR A 52 5.71 -14.19 -0.29
CA THR A 52 6.32 -15.51 -0.18
C THR A 52 7.44 -15.61 -1.21
N ILE A 53 8.61 -16.02 -0.77
CA ILE A 53 9.79 -16.16 -1.62
C ILE A 53 10.26 -17.62 -1.52
N SER A 54 10.39 -18.29 -2.67
CA SER A 54 11.00 -19.60 -2.76
C SER A 54 12.35 -19.49 -3.47
N ASN A 55 13.27 -20.40 -3.16
CA ASN A 55 14.65 -20.46 -3.68
C ASN A 55 15.58 -19.33 -3.21
N LEU A 56 15.21 -18.63 -2.11
CA LEU A 56 16.15 -17.73 -1.45
C LEU A 56 17.32 -18.53 -0.85
N SER A 57 18.52 -17.94 -0.81
CA SER A 57 19.68 -18.62 -0.21
C SER A 57 19.41 -19.01 1.24
N PHE A 58 19.93 -20.18 1.67
CA PHE A 58 19.77 -20.66 3.04
C PHE A 58 20.22 -19.62 4.09
N ASP A 59 21.36 -18.97 3.85
CA ASP A 59 21.92 -17.97 4.74
C ASP A 59 21.01 -16.75 4.90
N ASP A 60 20.40 -16.28 3.80
CA ASP A 60 19.47 -15.15 3.81
C ASP A 60 18.16 -15.52 4.50
N MET A 61 17.63 -16.73 4.25
CA MET A 61 16.45 -17.24 4.95
C MET A 61 16.70 -17.35 6.45
N GLN A 62 17.84 -17.94 6.84
CA GLN A 62 18.22 -18.10 8.25
C GLN A 62 18.40 -16.73 8.93
N TYR A 63 19.04 -15.77 8.25
CA TYR A 63 19.17 -14.42 8.78
C TYR A 63 17.81 -13.77 9.03
N LEU A 64 16.89 -13.81 8.05
CA LEU A 64 15.56 -13.23 8.18
C LEU A 64 14.77 -13.90 9.31
N ALA A 65 14.73 -15.23 9.36
CA ALA A 65 14.02 -15.96 10.40
C ALA A 65 14.56 -15.67 11.81
N THR A 66 15.89 -15.58 11.96
CA THR A 66 16.51 -15.34 13.29
C THR A 66 16.45 -13.87 13.71
N SER A 67 16.47 -12.93 12.77
CA SER A 67 16.34 -11.49 13.08
C SER A 67 14.95 -11.13 13.59
N TYR A 68 13.95 -11.99 13.33
CA TYR A 68 12.55 -11.80 13.74
C TYR A 68 12.19 -12.48 15.07
N ASN A 69 13.09 -13.25 15.67
CA ASN A 69 12.86 -13.81 17.00
C ASN A 69 13.04 -12.70 18.06
N PRO A 70 12.01 -12.35 18.85
CA PRO A 70 12.12 -11.32 19.90
C PRO A 70 13.14 -11.65 20.97
N ALA A 71 13.43 -12.94 21.21
CA ALA A 71 14.49 -13.39 22.11
C ALA A 71 15.91 -13.24 21.50
N SER A 72 16.01 -12.99 20.21
CA SER A 72 17.29 -12.79 19.55
C SER A 72 17.83 -11.38 19.85
N LYS A 73 19.15 -11.30 20.15
CA LYS A 73 19.86 -10.01 20.22
C LYS A 73 19.87 -9.24 18.88
N ARG A 74 19.47 -9.92 17.80
CA ARG A 74 19.42 -9.36 16.43
C ARG A 74 18.02 -8.89 16.03
N PHE A 75 17.03 -8.85 16.96
CA PHE A 75 15.68 -8.43 16.63
C PHE A 75 15.66 -7.09 15.91
N LYS A 76 15.31 -7.10 14.63
CA LYS A 76 15.23 -5.92 13.76
C LYS A 76 14.07 -6.09 12.76
N ARG A 77 13.33 -5.02 12.55
CA ARG A 77 12.38 -4.94 11.44
C ARG A 77 13.12 -4.52 10.18
N ASN A 78 13.45 -5.50 9.33
CA ASN A 78 14.18 -5.26 8.09
C ASN A 78 13.29 -4.52 7.08
N LYS A 79 13.90 -3.60 6.33
CA LYS A 79 13.24 -2.89 5.25
C LYS A 79 12.94 -3.84 4.09
N ILE A 80 11.79 -3.65 3.44
CA ILE A 80 11.41 -4.36 2.23
C ILE A 80 10.71 -3.40 1.26
N ILE A 81 11.07 -3.51 -0.02
CA ILE A 81 10.45 -2.77 -1.12
C ILE A 81 10.10 -3.78 -2.19
N LEU A 82 8.84 -3.82 -2.61
CA LEU A 82 8.39 -4.60 -3.75
C LEU A 82 7.86 -3.65 -4.81
N GLU A 83 8.39 -3.79 -6.01
CA GLU A 83 7.92 -3.14 -7.23
C GLU A 83 7.48 -4.22 -8.21
N ALA A 84 6.37 -3.98 -8.92
CA ALA A 84 5.88 -4.90 -9.94
C ALA A 84 5.21 -4.16 -11.10
N GLY A 85 5.12 -4.80 -12.26
CA GLY A 85 4.56 -4.22 -13.47
C GLY A 85 4.77 -5.13 -14.68
N TYR A 86 5.11 -4.52 -15.79
CA TYR A 86 5.37 -5.24 -17.04
C TYR A 86 6.65 -4.73 -17.68
N ASN A 87 7.45 -5.67 -18.19
CA ASN A 87 8.77 -5.41 -18.79
C ASN A 87 9.67 -4.66 -17.80
N ASP A 88 10.24 -3.53 -18.20
CA ASP A 88 11.07 -2.68 -17.34
C ASP A 88 10.25 -1.62 -16.59
N ASN A 89 8.95 -1.50 -16.90
CA ASN A 89 8.07 -0.53 -16.25
C ASN A 89 7.44 -1.14 -14.99
N VAL A 90 8.20 -1.12 -13.92
CA VAL A 90 7.77 -1.56 -12.58
C VAL A 90 7.57 -0.36 -11.66
N SER A 91 6.57 -0.45 -10.81
CA SER A 91 6.24 0.60 -9.85
C SER A 91 5.96 0.01 -8.47
N ASN A 92 6.01 0.86 -7.47
CA ASN A 92 5.90 0.47 -6.08
C ASN A 92 4.55 -0.20 -5.77
N ILE A 93 4.62 -1.40 -5.22
CA ILE A 93 3.49 -2.16 -4.64
C ILE A 93 3.46 -1.94 -3.13
N ILE A 94 4.62 -2.00 -2.48
CA ILE A 94 4.78 -1.70 -1.07
C ILE A 94 6.22 -1.27 -0.78
N ASN A 95 6.35 -0.21 0.02
CA ASN A 95 7.60 0.20 0.65
C ASN A 95 7.38 0.23 2.16
N GLY A 96 8.07 -0.64 2.88
CA GLY A 96 7.80 -0.80 4.30
C GLY A 96 8.80 -1.68 5.03
N ASN A 97 8.31 -2.37 6.03
CA ASN A 97 9.10 -3.25 6.87
C ASN A 97 8.46 -4.63 7.00
N ILE A 98 9.29 -5.63 7.20
CA ILE A 98 8.87 -6.96 7.58
C ILE A 98 8.42 -6.90 9.04
N ILE A 99 7.23 -7.41 9.35
CA ILE A 99 6.65 -7.43 10.70
C ILE A 99 6.56 -8.83 11.29
N ASP A 100 6.64 -9.85 10.44
CA ASP A 100 6.63 -11.24 10.85
C ASP A 100 7.28 -12.12 9.77
N VAL A 101 7.86 -13.23 10.18
CA VAL A 101 8.58 -14.16 9.30
C VAL A 101 8.21 -15.59 9.66
N ASP A 102 7.76 -16.33 8.66
CA ASP A 102 7.53 -17.78 8.75
C ASP A 102 8.36 -18.48 7.67
N ALA A 103 9.33 -19.30 8.08
CA ALA A 103 10.29 -19.94 7.19
C ALA A 103 10.16 -21.46 7.25
N ASP A 104 9.91 -22.08 6.11
CA ASP A 104 9.94 -23.53 5.93
C ASP A 104 11.28 -23.96 5.30
N PHE A 105 12.12 -24.58 6.14
CA PHE A 105 13.42 -25.12 5.72
C PHE A 105 13.36 -26.59 5.33
N ASN A 106 12.21 -27.26 5.52
CA ASN A 106 12.11 -28.72 5.41
C ASN A 106 11.51 -29.19 4.10
N SER A 107 10.89 -28.30 3.33
CA SER A 107 10.34 -28.65 2.03
C SER A 107 11.42 -28.72 0.96
N VAL A 108 11.16 -29.49 -0.10
CA VAL A 108 12.03 -29.57 -1.30
C VAL A 108 12.23 -28.18 -1.91
N ASP A 109 11.16 -27.37 -1.89
CA ASP A 109 11.19 -25.97 -2.27
C ASP A 109 11.15 -25.09 -1.02
N ALA A 110 12.32 -24.90 -0.38
CA ALA A 110 12.43 -24.05 0.80
C ALA A 110 11.83 -22.67 0.52
N SER A 111 10.97 -22.22 1.40
CA SER A 111 10.25 -20.97 1.23
C SER A 111 10.16 -20.14 2.51
N ILE A 112 10.09 -18.84 2.34
CA ILE A 112 9.90 -17.90 3.43
C ILE A 112 8.69 -17.01 3.15
N ASN A 113 7.78 -16.94 4.11
CA ASN A 113 6.63 -16.06 4.07
C ASN A 113 6.90 -14.84 4.95
N LEU A 114 6.90 -13.68 4.35
CA LEU A 114 7.17 -12.40 4.98
C LEU A 114 5.85 -11.64 5.10
N ARG A 115 5.38 -11.42 6.34
CA ARG A 115 4.29 -10.47 6.57
C ARG A 115 4.86 -9.06 6.61
N VAL A 116 4.33 -8.19 5.78
CA VAL A 116 4.87 -6.85 5.54
C VAL A 116 3.86 -5.76 5.86
N GLN A 117 4.36 -4.61 6.29
CA GLN A 117 3.56 -3.43 6.58
C GLN A 117 4.23 -2.21 5.95
N GLY A 118 3.47 -1.43 5.19
CA GLY A 118 3.93 -0.21 4.53
C GLY A 118 4.22 0.91 5.50
N GLY A 119 5.00 1.88 5.02
CA GLY A 119 5.38 3.05 5.79
C GLY A 119 6.65 2.85 6.60
N ILE A 120 7.10 3.94 7.23
CA ILE A 120 8.28 3.93 8.11
C ILE A 120 7.85 3.35 9.46
N ALA A 121 7.44 2.07 9.48
CA ALA A 121 6.89 1.41 10.66
C ALA A 121 7.81 1.49 11.90
N ASN A 122 9.13 1.59 11.68
CA ASN A 122 10.07 1.73 12.79
C ASN A 122 10.00 3.10 13.46
N ASN A 123 9.76 4.17 12.72
CA ASN A 123 9.67 5.52 13.28
C ASN A 123 8.27 5.81 13.81
N LEU A 124 7.22 5.29 13.13
CA LEU A 124 5.83 5.55 13.51
C LEU A 124 5.40 4.87 14.80
N ALA A 125 6.06 3.78 15.21
CA ALA A 125 5.69 2.99 16.40
C ALA A 125 6.60 3.21 17.62
N LYS A 126 7.81 3.76 17.45
CA LYS A 126 8.81 3.77 18.51
C LYS A 126 9.17 5.13 19.07
N ASN A 127 9.08 6.19 18.29
CA ASN A 127 9.51 7.53 18.74
C ASN A 127 8.29 8.35 19.17
N ASN A 128 8.25 8.76 20.42
CA ASN A 128 7.23 9.69 20.87
C ASN A 128 7.46 11.06 20.21
N VAL A 129 6.43 11.57 19.57
CA VAL A 129 6.38 12.91 19.02
C VAL A 129 5.61 13.80 19.98
N LYS A 130 6.21 14.94 20.30
CA LYS A 130 5.55 15.99 21.04
C LYS A 130 5.21 17.11 20.07
N THR A 131 3.94 17.41 19.95
CA THR A 131 3.45 18.53 19.13
C THR A 131 2.59 19.42 20.01
N SER A 132 2.88 20.71 20.06
CA SER A 132 2.07 21.71 20.75
C SER A 132 1.88 22.89 19.81
N LEU A 133 0.63 23.20 19.50
CA LEU A 133 0.23 24.32 18.66
C LEU A 133 -0.77 25.15 19.49
N ASN A 134 -0.36 26.35 19.85
CA ASN A 134 -1.15 27.24 20.73
C ASN A 134 -2.12 28.08 19.91
N GLY A 135 -3.26 28.40 20.50
CA GLY A 135 -4.31 29.22 19.90
C GLY A 135 -5.10 28.43 18.83
N ASP A 136 -5.79 29.19 17.99
CA ASP A 136 -6.63 28.62 16.93
C ASP A 136 -5.78 28.19 15.74
N VAL A 137 -5.77 26.88 15.46
CA VAL A 137 -4.95 26.26 14.40
C VAL A 137 -5.84 25.50 13.44
N ASP A 138 -5.63 25.71 12.14
CA ASP A 138 -6.32 24.95 11.12
C ASP A 138 -5.90 23.48 11.13
N PHE A 139 -6.84 22.56 10.94
CA PHE A 139 -6.62 21.12 10.89
C PHE A 139 -5.58 20.72 9.84
N ARG A 140 -5.53 21.42 8.70
CA ARG A 140 -4.50 21.20 7.69
C ARG A 140 -3.09 21.43 8.24
N ALA A 141 -2.92 22.49 9.06
CA ALA A 141 -1.63 22.77 9.70
C ALA A 141 -1.25 21.67 10.69
N VAL A 142 -2.23 21.14 11.46
CA VAL A 142 -2.01 20.00 12.37
C VAL A 142 -1.57 18.75 11.61
N CYS A 143 -2.26 18.43 10.50
CA CYS A 143 -1.87 17.30 9.63
C CYS A 143 -0.49 17.52 9.00
N GLY A 144 -0.17 18.76 8.60
CA GLY A 144 1.14 19.14 8.06
C GLY A 144 2.27 18.92 9.07
N GLU A 145 2.06 19.35 10.32
CA GLU A 145 3.04 19.12 11.38
C GLU A 145 3.21 17.63 11.72
N CYS A 146 2.09 16.86 11.69
CA CYS A 146 2.16 15.40 11.80
C CYS A 146 2.99 14.79 10.71
N ALA A 147 2.76 15.16 9.46
CA ALA A 147 3.52 14.65 8.31
C ALA A 147 5.00 15.03 8.44
N LYS A 148 5.32 16.29 8.69
CA LYS A 148 6.68 16.81 8.84
C LYS A 148 7.47 16.09 9.92
N ASN A 149 6.89 15.93 11.12
CA ASN A 149 7.54 15.26 12.25
C ASN A 149 7.85 13.78 11.98
N ASN A 150 7.23 13.20 10.95
CA ASN A 150 7.44 11.82 10.53
C ASN A 150 8.22 11.68 9.22
N GLY A 151 8.69 12.77 8.64
CA GLY A 151 9.35 12.75 7.33
C GLY A 151 8.42 12.34 6.19
N LEU A 152 7.12 12.63 6.33
CA LEU A 152 6.10 12.32 5.34
C LEU A 152 5.74 13.57 4.52
N THR A 153 5.33 13.34 3.27
CA THR A 153 4.68 14.36 2.46
C THR A 153 3.17 14.37 2.77
N LEU A 154 2.58 15.55 2.94
CA LEU A 154 1.13 15.68 3.13
C LEU A 154 0.42 15.85 1.78
N HIS A 155 -0.54 14.98 1.49
CA HIS A 155 -1.57 15.19 0.49
C HIS A 155 -2.89 15.48 1.20
N TYR A 156 -3.40 16.69 1.06
CA TYR A 156 -4.59 17.19 1.74
C TYR A 156 -5.63 17.61 0.71
N ASP A 157 -6.80 16.98 0.73
CA ASP A 157 -7.90 17.24 -0.19
C ASP A 157 -8.32 18.72 -0.12
N SER A 158 -8.24 19.39 -1.28
CA SER A 158 -8.51 20.83 -1.42
C SER A 158 -9.95 21.22 -1.10
N LYS A 159 -10.88 20.28 -1.12
CA LYS A 159 -12.29 20.48 -0.81
C LYS A 159 -12.62 20.36 0.68
N ILE A 160 -11.68 19.99 1.52
CA ILE A 160 -11.86 20.01 2.98
C ILE A 160 -11.97 21.48 3.42
N LYS A 161 -13.12 21.84 3.95
CA LYS A 161 -13.33 23.19 4.50
C LYS A 161 -12.39 23.43 5.68
N PRO A 162 -11.92 24.70 5.91
CA PRO A 162 -11.13 25.04 7.09
C PRO A 162 -11.80 24.59 8.38
N ARG A 163 -11.02 24.00 9.28
CA ARG A 163 -11.48 23.46 10.57
C ARG A 163 -10.49 23.85 11.64
N ILE A 164 -10.99 24.57 12.62
CA ILE A 164 -10.16 25.12 13.68
C ILE A 164 -10.12 24.18 14.87
N LEU A 165 -8.91 23.95 15.37
CA LEU A 165 -8.61 23.29 16.64
C LEU A 165 -7.97 24.33 17.55
N THR A 166 -8.45 24.47 18.79
CA THR A 166 -7.88 25.38 19.77
C THR A 166 -6.89 24.60 20.64
N ASP A 167 -5.69 25.14 20.81
CA ASP A 167 -4.64 24.63 21.70
C ASP A 167 -4.35 23.12 21.49
N PHE A 168 -4.07 22.73 20.24
CA PHE A 168 -3.79 21.34 19.94
C PHE A 168 -2.46 20.90 20.56
N SER A 169 -2.53 19.91 21.45
CA SER A 169 -1.34 19.27 22.01
C SER A 169 -1.41 17.77 21.89
N TYR A 170 -0.28 17.16 21.59
CA TYR A 170 -0.14 15.73 21.46
C TYR A 170 1.23 15.24 21.96
N ASN A 171 1.21 14.13 22.69
CA ASN A 171 2.40 13.39 23.10
C ASN A 171 2.11 11.89 22.96
N GLY A 172 2.84 11.21 22.10
CA GLY A 172 2.66 9.80 21.81
C GLY A 172 3.30 9.39 20.49
N THR A 173 3.03 8.18 20.04
CA THR A 173 3.57 7.71 18.75
C THR A 173 2.86 8.38 17.57
N PRO A 174 3.55 8.54 16.43
CA PRO A 174 2.93 9.07 15.21
C PRO A 174 1.70 8.27 14.73
N TYR A 175 1.73 6.95 14.91
CA TYR A 175 0.58 6.10 14.62
C TYR A 175 -0.64 6.51 15.44
N GLN A 176 -0.48 6.64 16.75
CA GLN A 176 -1.55 7.08 17.66
C GLN A 176 -2.02 8.48 17.32
N MET A 177 -1.13 9.37 16.86
CA MET A 177 -1.51 10.69 16.39
C MET A 177 -2.42 10.64 15.16
N ILE A 178 -2.08 9.82 14.16
CA ILE A 178 -2.93 9.61 12.98
C ILE A 178 -4.29 9.05 13.39
N GLU A 179 -4.32 8.04 14.26
CA GLU A 179 -5.57 7.47 14.79
C GLU A 179 -6.41 8.50 15.55
N ARG A 180 -5.77 9.40 16.30
CA ARG A 180 -6.45 10.50 17.00
C ARG A 180 -7.03 11.51 16.01
N LEU A 181 -6.27 11.91 14.98
CA LEU A 181 -6.75 12.82 13.93
C LEU A 181 -7.98 12.27 13.20
N ARG A 182 -8.00 10.97 12.92
CA ARG A 182 -9.16 10.28 12.31
C ARG A 182 -10.42 10.37 13.15
N LYS A 183 -10.30 10.39 14.48
CA LYS A 183 -11.44 10.52 15.41
C LYS A 183 -12.02 11.93 15.46
N TYR A 184 -11.19 12.97 15.30
CA TYR A 184 -11.66 14.34 15.28
C TYR A 184 -12.52 14.67 14.06
N TYR A 185 -12.20 14.09 12.93
CA TYR A 185 -12.88 14.36 11.66
C TYR A 185 -13.32 13.05 10.98
N PRO A 186 -14.42 12.46 11.46
CA PRO A 186 -14.88 11.15 10.98
C PRO A 186 -15.37 11.16 9.53
N ASP A 187 -15.54 12.33 8.91
CA ASP A 187 -15.85 12.51 7.49
C ASP A 187 -14.61 12.51 6.59
N THR A 188 -13.42 12.36 7.16
CA THR A 188 -12.17 12.21 6.44
C THR A 188 -11.58 10.81 6.57
N ASN A 189 -10.83 10.39 5.56
CA ASN A 189 -9.94 9.23 5.61
C ASN A 189 -8.50 9.74 5.73
N ILE A 190 -7.76 9.25 6.71
CA ILE A 190 -6.34 9.60 6.92
C ILE A 190 -5.56 8.31 6.91
N PHE A 191 -4.65 8.13 5.94
CA PHE A 191 -3.91 6.89 5.73
C PHE A 191 -2.61 7.17 4.97
N LEU A 192 -1.67 6.21 5.01
CA LEU A 192 -0.45 6.28 4.23
C LEU A 192 -0.65 5.70 2.83
N GLY A 193 -0.06 6.35 1.84
CA GLY A 193 0.01 5.85 0.48
C GLY A 193 0.87 4.57 0.38
N GLU A 194 0.80 3.88 -0.76
CA GLU A 194 1.55 2.66 -1.07
C GLU A 194 3.07 2.90 -1.05
N ASP A 195 3.50 4.14 -1.31
CA ASP A 195 4.89 4.59 -1.23
C ASP A 195 5.44 4.60 0.21
N GLY A 196 4.54 4.52 1.20
CA GLY A 196 4.88 4.61 2.62
C GLY A 196 5.43 5.98 3.04
N GLN A 197 5.34 7.00 2.18
CA GLN A 197 5.93 8.33 2.38
C GLN A 197 4.89 9.46 2.32
N THR A 198 3.70 9.18 1.81
CA THR A 198 2.63 10.17 1.67
C THR A 198 1.52 9.95 2.69
N LEU A 199 1.26 10.96 3.54
CA LEU A 199 0.09 11.00 4.41
C LEU A 199 -1.08 11.61 3.62
N ASN A 200 -2.07 10.79 3.31
CA ASN A 200 -3.29 11.22 2.61
C ASN A 200 -4.36 11.61 3.63
N VAL A 201 -4.95 12.79 3.42
CA VAL A 201 -6.12 13.31 4.16
C VAL A 201 -7.18 13.66 3.13
N LEU A 202 -8.15 12.77 2.95
CA LEU A 202 -9.16 12.85 1.89
C LEU A 202 -10.56 12.86 2.49
N LEU A 203 -11.50 13.64 1.91
CA LEU A 203 -12.92 13.53 2.26
C LEU A 203 -13.45 12.14 1.91
N LYS A 204 -14.35 11.62 2.74
CA LYS A 204 -15.05 10.35 2.44
C LYS A 204 -15.99 10.47 1.26
N GLU A 205 -16.66 11.61 1.11
CA GLU A 205 -17.61 11.90 0.05
C GLU A 205 -17.37 13.31 -0.50
N GLY A 206 -17.60 13.52 -1.79
CA GLY A 206 -17.51 14.83 -2.43
C GLY A 206 -16.10 15.45 -2.51
N GLY A 207 -15.05 14.65 -2.25
CA GLY A 207 -13.65 15.09 -2.32
C GLY A 207 -13.20 15.45 -3.73
N GLU A 208 -11.94 15.88 -3.85
CA GLU A 208 -11.31 16.13 -5.14
C GLU A 208 -11.14 14.83 -5.96
N ASN A 209 -11.10 14.95 -7.28
CA ASN A 209 -10.83 13.81 -8.18
C ASN A 209 -9.34 13.42 -8.11
N PHE A 210 -8.97 12.82 -6.99
CA PHE A 210 -7.63 12.31 -6.79
C PHE A 210 -7.39 11.09 -7.68
N ASN A 211 -6.34 11.16 -8.51
CA ASN A 211 -5.85 10.03 -9.32
C ASN A 211 -6.94 9.25 -10.07
N GLN A 212 -7.78 9.93 -10.86
CA GLN A 212 -8.83 9.26 -11.63
C GLN A 212 -8.25 8.45 -12.79
N GLN A 213 -8.56 7.14 -12.81
CA GLN A 213 -8.19 6.18 -13.86
C GLN A 213 -9.43 5.66 -14.57
N GLU A 214 -9.28 5.24 -15.82
CA GLU A 214 -10.33 4.52 -16.55
C GLU A 214 -10.13 3.00 -16.41
N LEU A 215 -11.23 2.26 -16.19
CA LEU A 215 -11.24 0.81 -16.18
C LEU A 215 -12.34 0.29 -17.11
N SER A 216 -11.91 -0.38 -18.16
CA SER A 216 -12.75 -1.02 -19.17
C SER A 216 -12.10 -2.32 -19.63
N LYS A 217 -12.75 -3.07 -20.51
CA LYS A 217 -12.12 -4.24 -21.14
C LYS A 217 -10.83 -3.87 -21.88
N ASP A 218 -10.81 -2.72 -22.53
CA ASP A 218 -9.67 -2.26 -23.32
C ASP A 218 -8.50 -1.78 -22.44
N THR A 219 -8.79 -1.38 -21.18
CA THR A 219 -7.79 -0.93 -20.22
C THR A 219 -7.46 -1.97 -19.15
N GLY A 220 -7.90 -3.23 -19.37
CA GLY A 220 -7.49 -4.37 -18.56
C GLY A 220 -8.47 -4.90 -17.53
N LEU A 221 -9.77 -4.51 -17.60
CA LEU A 221 -10.81 -5.10 -16.76
C LEU A 221 -10.93 -6.62 -17.05
N LYS A 222 -10.84 -7.43 -16.02
CA LYS A 222 -10.97 -8.89 -16.07
C LYS A 222 -12.36 -9.32 -15.61
N GLY A 223 -13.11 -9.93 -16.50
CA GLY A 223 -14.45 -10.45 -16.21
C GLY A 223 -15.49 -9.34 -15.99
N ARG A 224 -16.49 -9.65 -15.20
CA ARG A 224 -17.55 -8.70 -14.81
C ARG A 224 -17.36 -8.27 -13.36
N PRO A 225 -17.55 -6.99 -13.03
CA PRO A 225 -17.55 -6.54 -11.64
C PRO A 225 -18.61 -7.29 -10.81
N LYS A 226 -18.29 -7.57 -9.56
CA LYS A 226 -19.22 -8.20 -8.60
C LYS A 226 -19.94 -7.11 -7.81
N PRO A 227 -21.28 -7.02 -7.87
CA PRO A 227 -22.05 -6.05 -7.11
C PRO A 227 -21.84 -6.18 -5.60
N THR A 228 -21.85 -5.03 -4.89
CA THR A 228 -21.88 -4.95 -3.44
C THR A 228 -22.93 -3.92 -3.01
N MET A 229 -23.24 -3.82 -1.72
CA MET A 229 -24.20 -2.82 -1.21
C MET A 229 -23.83 -1.37 -1.56
N LEU A 230 -22.53 -1.04 -1.62
CA LEU A 230 -22.06 0.33 -1.81
C LEU A 230 -21.51 0.59 -3.22
N GLY A 231 -21.40 -0.45 -4.04
CA GLY A 231 -20.83 -0.35 -5.38
C GLY A 231 -20.49 -1.71 -5.97
N CYS A 232 -19.21 -1.98 -6.23
CA CYS A 232 -18.78 -3.27 -6.78
C CYS A 232 -17.33 -3.60 -6.43
N VAL A 233 -16.97 -4.87 -6.61
CA VAL A 233 -15.58 -5.32 -6.68
C VAL A 233 -15.21 -5.57 -8.13
N ALA A 234 -14.18 -4.92 -8.63
CA ALA A 234 -13.65 -5.10 -9.97
C ALA A 234 -12.24 -5.68 -9.92
N ARG A 235 -11.88 -6.50 -10.90
CA ARG A 235 -10.55 -7.08 -11.05
C ARG A 235 -9.95 -6.63 -12.39
N SER A 236 -8.72 -6.19 -12.37
CA SER A 236 -7.96 -5.82 -13.56
C SER A 236 -6.66 -6.63 -13.66
N VAL A 237 -6.00 -6.58 -14.83
CA VAL A 237 -4.57 -6.88 -14.92
C VAL A 237 -3.82 -6.00 -13.91
N LEU A 238 -2.64 -6.45 -13.47
CA LEU A 238 -1.86 -5.68 -12.49
C LEU A 238 -1.66 -4.24 -13.01
N ASN A 239 -2.12 -3.27 -12.22
CA ASN A 239 -2.00 -1.85 -12.57
C ASN A 239 -1.71 -1.04 -11.31
N THR A 240 -0.50 -0.57 -11.20
CA THR A 240 0.02 0.20 -10.07
C THR A 240 -0.39 1.68 -10.11
N ASN A 241 -1.05 2.13 -11.19
CA ASN A 241 -1.59 3.48 -11.28
C ASN A 241 -2.86 3.66 -10.44
N PHE A 242 -3.57 2.59 -10.11
CA PHE A 242 -4.66 2.69 -9.14
C PHE A 242 -4.11 3.00 -7.75
N LYS A 243 -4.77 3.90 -7.01
CA LYS A 243 -4.38 4.31 -5.65
C LYS A 243 -5.58 4.22 -4.71
N ALA A 244 -5.35 3.76 -3.48
CA ALA A 244 -6.39 3.83 -2.47
C ALA A 244 -6.86 5.27 -2.26
N GLY A 245 -8.17 5.49 -2.18
CA GLY A 245 -8.77 6.82 -2.15
C GLY A 245 -8.92 7.52 -3.50
N GLY A 246 -8.27 6.99 -4.56
CA GLY A 246 -8.41 7.47 -5.93
C GLY A 246 -9.77 7.12 -6.54
N TYR A 247 -9.98 7.56 -7.79
CA TYR A 247 -11.23 7.35 -8.52
C TYR A 247 -11.03 6.46 -9.73
N VAL A 248 -12.05 5.66 -10.04
CA VAL A 248 -12.13 4.84 -11.24
C VAL A 248 -13.39 5.21 -12.01
N LYS A 249 -13.22 5.51 -13.30
CA LYS A 249 -14.32 5.58 -14.25
C LYS A 249 -14.48 4.22 -14.90
N LEU A 250 -15.45 3.44 -14.41
CA LEU A 250 -15.82 2.14 -14.97
C LEU A 250 -16.63 2.33 -16.25
N LYS A 251 -16.20 1.68 -17.33
CA LYS A 251 -16.88 1.72 -18.63
C LYS A 251 -16.97 0.33 -19.25
N ASN A 252 -18.03 0.11 -20.02
CA ASN A 252 -18.23 -1.12 -20.78
C ASN A 252 -18.08 -2.38 -19.92
N SER A 253 -18.58 -2.32 -18.67
CA SER A 253 -18.43 -3.38 -17.67
C SER A 253 -19.25 -4.63 -17.98
N ASN A 254 -20.16 -4.55 -18.98
CA ASN A 254 -21.17 -5.57 -19.29
C ASN A 254 -22.06 -5.92 -18.07
N LEU A 255 -22.24 -4.98 -17.18
CA LEU A 255 -23.14 -5.06 -16.04
C LEU A 255 -24.05 -3.83 -16.10
N GLU A 256 -25.34 -4.07 -16.29
CA GLU A 256 -26.33 -3.00 -16.45
C GLU A 256 -26.30 -2.05 -15.24
N ASN A 257 -26.31 -0.74 -15.51
CA ASN A 257 -26.30 0.35 -14.53
C ASN A 257 -25.07 0.41 -13.61
N PHE A 258 -23.97 -0.31 -13.92
CA PHE A 258 -22.74 -0.27 -13.12
C PHE A 258 -21.64 0.63 -13.71
N ASP A 259 -21.78 1.05 -14.95
CA ASP A 259 -20.86 2.03 -15.51
C ASP A 259 -20.99 3.38 -14.77
N GLY A 260 -19.88 4.05 -14.53
CA GLY A 260 -19.88 5.31 -13.79
C GLY A 260 -18.56 5.58 -13.05
N VAL A 261 -18.59 6.58 -12.18
CA VAL A 261 -17.43 6.97 -11.38
C VAL A 261 -17.54 6.37 -9.98
N TYR A 262 -16.45 5.75 -9.57
CA TYR A 262 -16.32 5.09 -8.26
C TYR A 262 -15.09 5.57 -7.55
N ARG A 263 -15.11 5.55 -6.23
CA ARG A 263 -13.96 5.72 -5.37
C ARG A 263 -13.38 4.37 -5.00
N ILE A 264 -12.07 4.24 -5.04
CA ILE A 264 -11.34 3.06 -4.56
C ILE A 264 -11.27 3.14 -3.05
N THR A 265 -11.97 2.24 -2.35
CA THR A 265 -11.91 2.15 -0.88
C THR A 265 -10.89 1.13 -0.42
N GLU A 266 -10.66 0.09 -1.22
CA GLU A 266 -9.62 -0.90 -1.00
C GLU A 266 -8.99 -1.28 -2.34
N LEU A 267 -7.68 -1.44 -2.31
CA LEU A 267 -6.83 -1.82 -3.41
C LEU A 267 -6.00 -3.04 -3.00
N LYS A 268 -6.06 -4.10 -3.79
CA LYS A 268 -5.32 -5.33 -3.52
C LYS A 268 -4.53 -5.76 -4.74
N HIS A 269 -3.21 -5.79 -4.62
CA HIS A 269 -2.32 -6.33 -5.64
C HIS A 269 -1.99 -7.78 -5.33
N ILE A 270 -2.22 -8.66 -6.30
CA ILE A 270 -1.98 -10.10 -6.18
C ILE A 270 -1.10 -10.52 -7.35
N GLY A 271 0.07 -11.07 -7.05
CA GLY A 271 0.98 -11.49 -8.10
C GLY A 271 1.75 -12.75 -7.77
N SER A 272 2.10 -13.48 -8.82
CA SER A 272 3.03 -14.59 -8.83
C SER A 272 3.84 -14.52 -10.10
N ASN A 273 5.18 -14.44 -10.00
CA ASN A 273 6.01 -14.39 -11.21
C ASN A 273 6.03 -15.74 -11.95
N ARG A 274 5.75 -16.85 -11.26
CA ARG A 274 5.72 -18.22 -11.83
C ARG A 274 4.30 -18.82 -11.88
N GLY A 275 3.29 -18.13 -11.29
CA GLY A 275 1.89 -18.60 -11.28
C GLY A 275 1.00 -17.80 -12.22
N GLU A 276 -0.31 -17.95 -12.09
CA GLU A 276 -1.29 -17.30 -12.99
C GLU A 276 -1.62 -15.86 -12.57
N ALA A 277 -1.63 -15.59 -11.26
CA ALA A 277 -2.05 -14.32 -10.72
C ALA A 277 -1.07 -13.19 -11.05
N TRP A 278 -1.59 -12.11 -11.65
CA TRP A 278 -0.89 -10.85 -11.86
C TRP A 278 -1.96 -9.77 -12.04
N ASP A 279 -2.59 -9.41 -10.93
CA ASP A 279 -3.87 -8.72 -10.91
C ASP A 279 -3.93 -7.63 -9.87
N THR A 280 -4.83 -6.68 -10.11
CA THR A 280 -5.28 -5.70 -9.14
C THR A 280 -6.78 -5.88 -8.91
N GLU A 281 -7.18 -6.09 -7.66
CA GLU A 281 -8.57 -6.11 -7.23
C GLU A 281 -8.92 -4.79 -6.54
N LEU A 282 -10.05 -4.21 -6.91
CA LEU A 282 -10.53 -2.93 -6.46
C LEU A 282 -11.88 -3.08 -5.78
N THR A 283 -11.99 -2.69 -4.52
CA THR A 283 -13.29 -2.47 -3.87
C THR A 283 -13.70 -1.03 -4.15
N LEU A 284 -14.78 -0.88 -4.90
CA LEU A 284 -15.26 0.36 -5.46
C LEU A 284 -16.55 0.80 -4.79
N GLN A 285 -16.58 2.00 -4.24
CA GLN A 285 -17.78 2.65 -3.73
C GLN A 285 -18.27 3.67 -4.75
N ARG A 286 -19.56 3.64 -5.09
CA ARG A 286 -20.13 4.60 -6.05
C ARG A 286 -19.93 6.01 -5.54
N ALA A 287 -19.31 6.86 -6.36
CA ALA A 287 -19.14 8.26 -6.00
C ALA A 287 -20.53 8.93 -5.99
N ARG A 288 -20.87 9.54 -4.85
CA ARG A 288 -22.03 10.42 -4.81
C ARG A 288 -21.60 11.73 -5.46
N ASN A 289 -22.23 12.07 -6.57
CA ASN A 289 -22.07 13.40 -7.16
C ASN A 289 -22.51 14.42 -6.08
N GLY A 290 -21.57 15.26 -5.65
CA GLY A 290 -21.86 16.39 -4.79
C GLY A 290 -22.57 17.50 -5.54
#